data_a25e511ba94f14b09bdb1c9804b8acd6
#
_entry.id   a25e511ba94f14b09bdb1c9804b8acd6
#
_cell.length_a   1.000
_cell.length_b   1.000
_cell.length_c   1.000
_cell.angle_alpha   90.00
_cell.angle_beta   90.00
_cell.angle_gamma   90.00
#
_symmetry.space_group_name_H-M   'P 1'
#
loop_
_entity.id
_entity.type
_entity.pdbx_description
1 polymer ?
#
loop_
_entity_poly.entity_id
_entity_poly.type
_entity_poly.pdbx_seq_one_letter_code
_entity_poly.pdbx_strand_id
1 'polypeptide(L)'
;MASLRSINQDDLRTHNLPVVLDSLLRATEPMSRADLAKKTGLTKAAMSVLVSLMLDNEILVEGAPSGQSLYGRPSIPLEIKGGRLCGMGLQANTDGYGVVVLDLDGSVVGEQWVDADMANADERAIFARLDELALQQEEALAKKGYVLAGTGLALPGLVTDDMRLLGARNLGWERLDLKQFDVVKRLDPVACNEANAAALAQVPGYATQRKDSGRIKPTDSFLYMSTDVGIGGAVIREGRVVSGDHGFGGELGHVSVDMRGPVCRCGRRGCLEVYAGRRSM
;
A
#
# COMPACT_ATOMS: atom_id res chain seq x y z
N MET A 1 9.63 -18.52 -21.77
CA MET A 1 10.92 -18.91 -21.15
C MET A 1 11.55 -17.63 -20.63
N ALA A 2 11.67 -17.46 -19.32
CA ALA A 2 12.38 -16.33 -18.75
C ALA A 2 13.86 -16.44 -19.14
N SER A 3 14.40 -15.43 -19.80
CA SER A 3 15.82 -15.35 -20.16
C SER A 3 16.63 -15.23 -18.87
N LEU A 4 17.50 -16.18 -18.59
CA LEU A 4 18.46 -16.10 -17.51
C LEU A 4 19.42 -14.95 -17.81
N ARG A 5 19.28 -13.82 -17.08
CA ARG A 5 20.15 -12.66 -17.17
C ARG A 5 21.15 -12.73 -16.02
N SER A 6 22.41 -12.43 -16.27
CA SER A 6 23.41 -12.30 -15.20
C SER A 6 23.03 -11.12 -14.30
N ILE A 7 23.03 -11.36 -12.99
CA ILE A 7 22.75 -10.34 -11.97
C ILE A 7 24.09 -9.62 -11.68
N ASN A 8 24.14 -8.32 -11.92
CA ASN A 8 25.29 -7.48 -11.58
C ASN A 8 25.17 -6.90 -10.15
N GLN A 9 26.21 -6.17 -9.70
CA GLN A 9 26.19 -5.58 -8.36
C GLN A 9 25.10 -4.50 -8.18
N ASP A 10 24.76 -3.78 -9.23
CA ASP A 10 23.70 -2.75 -9.18
C ASP A 10 22.32 -3.39 -9.12
N ASP A 11 22.10 -4.49 -9.84
CA ASP A 11 20.85 -5.28 -9.75
C ASP A 11 20.67 -5.84 -8.34
N LEU A 12 21.76 -6.37 -7.71
CA LEU A 12 21.71 -6.83 -6.32
C LEU A 12 21.45 -5.69 -5.34
N ARG A 13 22.03 -4.52 -5.56
CA ARG A 13 21.80 -3.33 -4.72
C ARG A 13 20.35 -2.88 -4.84
N THR A 14 19.82 -2.75 -6.05
CA THR A 14 18.44 -2.36 -6.33
C THR A 14 17.45 -3.33 -5.73
N HIS A 15 17.75 -4.63 -5.75
CA HIS A 15 16.91 -5.65 -5.11
C HIS A 15 16.97 -5.60 -3.57
N ASN A 16 18.14 -5.37 -2.99
CA ASN A 16 18.35 -5.49 -1.54
C ASN A 16 17.92 -4.22 -0.77
N LEU A 17 17.96 -3.04 -1.38
CA LEU A 17 17.53 -1.79 -0.72
C LEU A 17 16.08 -1.86 -0.23
N PRO A 18 15.09 -2.25 -1.07
CA PRO A 18 13.71 -2.44 -0.63
C PRO A 18 13.55 -3.47 0.48
N VAL A 19 14.34 -4.56 0.45
CA VAL A 19 14.29 -5.61 1.49
C VAL A 19 14.74 -5.07 2.84
N VAL A 20 15.81 -4.27 2.87
CA VAL A 20 16.30 -3.63 4.10
C VAL A 20 15.30 -2.60 4.61
N LEU A 21 14.75 -1.76 3.71
CA LEU A 21 13.77 -0.75 4.05
C LEU A 21 12.47 -1.37 4.58
N ASP A 22 11.91 -2.39 3.90
CA ASP A 22 10.72 -3.14 4.37
C ASP A 22 10.96 -3.78 5.75
N SER A 23 12.18 -4.28 5.99
CA SER A 23 12.55 -4.85 7.27
C SER A 23 12.55 -3.82 8.40
N LEU A 24 12.97 -2.59 8.13
CA LEU A 24 12.92 -1.47 9.07
C LEU A 24 11.50 -0.96 9.28
N LEU A 25 10.75 -0.75 8.19
CA LEU A 25 9.36 -0.28 8.24
C LEU A 25 8.46 -1.23 9.06
N ARG A 26 8.71 -2.55 8.96
CA ARG A 26 7.96 -3.58 9.71
C ARG A 26 8.59 -3.95 11.05
N ALA A 27 9.61 -3.25 11.49
CA ALA A 27 10.22 -3.52 12.79
C ALA A 27 9.34 -2.97 13.91
N THR A 28 9.06 -3.80 14.92
CA THR A 28 8.39 -3.40 16.16
C THR A 28 9.37 -2.88 17.21
N GLU A 29 10.64 -3.19 17.03
CA GLU A 29 11.77 -2.81 17.90
C GLU A 29 12.85 -2.15 17.06
N PRO A 30 13.60 -1.19 17.63
CA PRO A 30 14.72 -0.58 16.93
C PRO A 30 15.75 -1.62 16.47
N MET A 31 16.18 -1.56 15.22
CA MET A 31 17.10 -2.52 14.63
C MET A 31 18.45 -1.88 14.29
N SER A 32 19.53 -2.61 14.63
CA SER A 32 20.88 -2.24 14.18
C SER A 32 21.24 -2.90 12.84
N ARG A 33 22.38 -2.48 12.26
CA ARG A 33 22.94 -3.15 11.07
C ARG A 33 23.11 -4.65 11.26
N ALA A 34 23.47 -5.09 12.47
CA ALA A 34 23.67 -6.51 12.77
C ALA A 34 22.34 -7.27 12.81
N ASP A 35 21.30 -6.67 13.37
CA ASP A 35 19.95 -7.25 13.42
C ASP A 35 19.35 -7.35 12.02
N LEU A 36 19.52 -6.31 11.21
CA LEU A 36 19.10 -6.32 9.81
C LEU A 36 19.82 -7.37 8.99
N ALA A 37 21.15 -7.50 9.15
CA ALA A 37 21.92 -8.54 8.46
C ALA A 37 21.42 -9.94 8.83
N LYS A 38 21.14 -10.18 10.12
CA LYS A 38 20.59 -11.46 10.60
C LYS A 38 19.18 -11.71 10.06
N LYS A 39 18.30 -10.68 10.05
CA LYS A 39 16.90 -10.78 9.60
C LYS A 39 16.80 -11.01 8.09
N THR A 40 17.61 -10.32 7.30
CA THR A 40 17.58 -10.37 5.83
C THR A 40 18.44 -11.47 5.21
N GLY A 41 19.36 -12.08 5.98
CA GLY A 41 20.35 -13.03 5.47
C GLY A 41 21.49 -12.39 4.68
N LEU A 42 21.55 -11.05 4.61
CA LEU A 42 22.63 -10.35 3.93
C LEU A 42 23.93 -10.39 4.76
N THR A 43 25.07 -10.36 4.07
CA THR A 43 26.36 -10.28 4.75
C THR A 43 26.53 -8.93 5.48
N LYS A 44 27.30 -8.89 6.55
CA LYS A 44 27.60 -7.64 7.29
C LYS A 44 28.20 -6.56 6.39
N ALA A 45 29.03 -6.96 5.42
CA ALA A 45 29.65 -6.03 4.47
C ALA A 45 28.58 -5.41 3.54
N ALA A 46 27.73 -6.23 2.93
CA ALA A 46 26.63 -5.75 2.09
C ALA A 46 25.67 -4.84 2.88
N MET A 47 25.29 -5.25 4.09
CA MET A 47 24.44 -4.45 4.97
C MET A 47 25.06 -3.09 5.27
N SER A 48 26.36 -3.03 5.58
CA SER A 48 27.05 -1.77 5.85
C SER A 48 27.00 -0.83 4.65
N VAL A 49 27.21 -1.33 3.44
CA VAL A 49 27.14 -0.52 2.21
C VAL A 49 25.73 0.02 1.98
N LEU A 50 24.70 -0.84 2.12
CA LEU A 50 23.30 -0.42 1.91
C LEU A 50 22.85 0.61 2.95
N VAL A 51 23.18 0.39 4.22
CA VAL A 51 22.83 1.34 5.29
C VAL A 51 23.58 2.67 5.13
N SER A 52 24.88 2.65 4.77
CA SER A 52 25.62 3.89 4.50
C SER A 52 24.97 4.67 3.36
N LEU A 53 24.58 4.00 2.27
CA LEU A 53 23.88 4.65 1.16
C LEU A 53 22.55 5.30 1.61
N MET A 54 21.79 4.65 2.49
CA MET A 54 20.54 5.21 3.01
C MET A 54 20.77 6.39 3.97
N LEU A 55 21.83 6.34 4.77
CA LEU A 55 22.22 7.46 5.64
C LEU A 55 22.70 8.67 4.81
N ASP A 56 23.56 8.45 3.81
CA ASP A 56 24.08 9.49 2.93
C ASP A 56 22.97 10.18 2.11
N ASN A 57 21.90 9.45 1.82
CA ASN A 57 20.70 9.97 1.13
C ASN A 57 19.60 10.44 2.09
N GLU A 58 19.88 10.53 3.36
CA GLU A 58 18.94 11.01 4.38
C GLU A 58 17.64 10.22 4.50
N ILE A 59 17.67 8.93 4.14
CA ILE A 59 16.54 7.99 4.30
C ILE A 59 16.50 7.43 5.72
N LEU A 60 17.70 7.25 6.31
CA LEU A 60 17.87 6.75 7.67
C LEU A 60 18.65 7.77 8.52
N VAL A 61 18.52 7.60 9.82
CA VAL A 61 19.34 8.26 10.85
C VAL A 61 19.77 7.22 11.87
N GLU A 62 20.95 7.43 12.47
CA GLU A 62 21.41 6.64 13.61
C GLU A 62 20.80 7.18 14.90
N GLY A 63 20.11 6.31 15.63
CA GLY A 63 19.59 6.62 16.96
C GLY A 63 20.67 6.61 18.06
N ALA A 64 20.26 6.88 19.28
CA ALA A 64 21.16 6.82 20.42
C ALA A 64 21.61 5.37 20.69
N PRO A 65 22.89 5.14 21.03
CA PRO A 65 23.38 3.81 21.37
C PRO A 65 22.57 3.18 22.50
N SER A 66 22.08 1.95 22.31
CA SER A 66 21.38 1.23 23.36
C SER A 66 22.35 0.74 24.42
N GLY A 67 22.21 1.23 25.67
CA GLY A 67 23.11 0.99 26.79
C GLY A 67 23.00 -0.35 27.49
N GLN A 68 22.37 -1.37 26.91
CA GLN A 68 22.08 -2.64 27.60
C GLN A 68 22.94 -3.84 27.22
N SER A 69 24.09 -3.65 26.61
CA SER A 69 25.01 -4.79 26.41
C SER A 69 26.05 -4.86 27.53
N LEU A 70 25.85 -5.77 28.45
CA LEU A 70 26.86 -6.11 29.47
C LEU A 70 28.16 -6.68 28.88
N TYR A 71 28.12 -7.14 27.63
CA TYR A 71 29.26 -7.66 26.88
C TYR A 71 29.09 -7.35 25.38
N GLY A 72 29.84 -6.37 24.85
CA GLY A 72 29.94 -6.11 23.43
C GLY A 72 29.94 -4.60 23.07
N ARG A 73 30.27 -4.28 21.80
CA ARG A 73 30.18 -2.92 21.29
C ARG A 73 28.71 -2.48 21.29
N PRO A 74 28.41 -1.26 21.80
CA PRO A 74 27.04 -0.74 21.80
C PRO A 74 26.38 -0.85 20.42
N SER A 75 25.14 -1.34 20.40
CA SER A 75 24.35 -1.43 19.17
C SER A 75 23.76 -0.05 18.88
N ILE A 76 23.96 0.45 17.66
CA ILE A 76 23.38 1.72 17.20
C ILE A 76 22.12 1.36 16.40
N PRO A 77 20.93 1.73 16.89
CA PRO A 77 19.69 1.51 16.16
C PRO A 77 19.61 2.43 14.95
N LEU A 78 18.87 1.98 13.94
CA LEU A 78 18.58 2.74 12.73
C LEU A 78 17.11 3.13 12.74
N GLU A 79 16.84 4.36 12.42
CA GLU A 79 15.50 4.93 12.36
C GLU A 79 15.22 5.50 10.97
N ILE A 80 13.97 5.42 10.54
CA ILE A 80 13.53 6.08 9.30
C ILE A 80 13.55 7.58 9.52
N LYS A 81 14.20 8.31 8.61
CA LYS A 81 14.21 9.78 8.61
C LYS A 81 13.08 10.29 7.71
N GLY A 82 12.13 11.02 8.26
CA GLY A 82 11.12 11.74 7.49
C GLY A 82 11.69 13.00 6.81
N GLY A 83 10.88 13.63 5.96
CA GLY A 83 11.20 14.89 5.29
C GLY A 83 11.93 14.78 3.96
N ARG A 84 12.10 13.56 3.41
CA ARG A 84 12.85 13.35 2.17
C ARG A 84 12.11 12.54 1.12
N LEU A 85 11.64 11.36 1.48
CA LEU A 85 10.93 10.46 0.59
C LEU A 85 9.46 10.38 0.95
N CYS A 86 8.60 10.35 -0.06
CA CYS A 86 7.17 10.18 0.14
C CYS A 86 6.57 9.23 -0.87
N GLY A 87 5.39 8.69 -0.55
CA GLY A 87 4.53 7.96 -1.46
C GLY A 87 3.22 8.71 -1.68
N MET A 88 2.62 8.59 -2.86
CA MET A 88 1.33 9.18 -3.18
C MET A 88 0.30 8.08 -3.43
N GLY A 89 -0.82 8.14 -2.75
CA GLY A 89 -1.99 7.30 -3.01
C GLY A 89 -3.08 8.09 -3.73
N LEU A 90 -3.61 7.50 -4.79
CA LEU A 90 -4.79 7.97 -5.49
C LEU A 90 -5.95 7.03 -5.17
N GLN A 91 -7.14 7.58 -4.99
CA GLN A 91 -8.34 6.79 -4.76
C GLN A 91 -9.53 7.38 -5.50
N ALA A 92 -10.37 6.52 -6.04
CA ALA A 92 -11.75 6.83 -6.41
C ALA A 92 -12.65 5.74 -5.85
N ASN A 93 -13.70 6.14 -5.14
CA ASN A 93 -14.68 5.22 -4.56
C ASN A 93 -16.11 5.76 -4.73
N THR A 94 -17.09 5.22 -4.03
CA THR A 94 -18.50 5.61 -4.14
C THR A 94 -18.80 7.01 -3.62
N ASP A 95 -17.98 7.56 -2.74
CA ASP A 95 -18.23 8.81 -2.05
C ASP A 95 -17.41 9.98 -2.64
N GLY A 96 -16.46 9.68 -3.56
CA GLY A 96 -15.63 10.69 -4.18
C GLY A 96 -14.30 10.17 -4.70
N TYR A 97 -13.35 11.07 -4.82
CA TYR A 97 -11.99 10.77 -5.29
C TYR A 97 -10.98 11.73 -4.67
N GLY A 98 -9.72 11.32 -4.63
CA GLY A 98 -8.69 12.18 -4.07
C GLY A 98 -7.29 11.58 -4.09
N VAL A 99 -6.40 12.33 -3.50
CA VAL A 99 -4.99 11.97 -3.34
C VAL A 99 -4.53 12.21 -1.91
N VAL A 100 -3.64 11.34 -1.44
CA VAL A 100 -2.95 11.48 -0.16
C VAL A 100 -1.46 11.26 -0.36
N VAL A 101 -0.64 12.04 0.31
CA VAL A 101 0.82 11.88 0.30
C VAL A 101 1.29 11.55 1.70
N LEU A 102 2.01 10.46 1.83
CA LEU A 102 2.61 10.01 3.07
C LEU A 102 4.13 10.11 2.98
N ASP A 103 4.73 10.71 4.00
CA ASP A 103 6.17 10.61 4.22
C ASP A 103 6.57 9.15 4.50
N LEU A 104 7.82 8.81 4.31
CA LEU A 104 8.36 7.50 4.60
C LEU A 104 8.25 7.14 6.10
N ASP A 105 8.18 8.12 6.98
CA ASP A 105 7.93 7.93 8.42
C ASP A 105 6.44 7.68 8.74
N GLY A 106 5.57 7.78 7.73
CA GLY A 106 4.13 7.55 7.83
C GLY A 106 3.30 8.79 8.17
N SER A 107 3.91 9.97 8.29
CA SER A 107 3.18 11.22 8.48
C SER A 107 2.50 11.68 7.18
N VAL A 108 1.33 12.33 7.30
CA VAL A 108 0.62 12.90 6.16
C VAL A 108 1.28 14.23 5.77
N VAL A 109 1.79 14.31 4.54
CA VAL A 109 2.44 15.50 3.98
C VAL A 109 1.47 16.38 3.20
N GLY A 110 0.49 15.76 2.58
CA GLY A 110 -0.56 16.41 1.82
C GLY A 110 -1.75 15.49 1.61
N GLU A 111 -2.94 16.07 1.55
CA GLU A 111 -4.18 15.35 1.31
C GLU A 111 -5.16 16.28 0.61
N GLN A 112 -5.84 15.76 -0.40
CA GLN A 112 -6.98 16.40 -1.05
C GLN A 112 -8.02 15.35 -1.38
N TRP A 113 -9.24 15.58 -0.89
CA TRP A 113 -10.41 14.75 -1.17
C TRP A 113 -11.52 15.60 -1.76
N VAL A 114 -12.23 15.07 -2.73
CA VAL A 114 -13.39 15.69 -3.37
C VAL A 114 -14.59 14.77 -3.17
N ASP A 115 -15.54 15.21 -2.36
CA ASP A 115 -16.82 14.51 -2.20
C ASP A 115 -17.65 14.65 -3.48
N ALA A 116 -18.11 13.54 -4.02
CA ALA A 116 -18.89 13.49 -5.24
C ALA A 116 -19.80 12.26 -5.27
N ASP A 117 -20.97 12.40 -5.87
CA ASP A 117 -21.77 11.22 -6.25
C ASP A 117 -21.09 10.54 -7.45
N MET A 118 -20.51 9.40 -7.17
CA MET A 118 -19.74 8.65 -8.14
C MET A 118 -20.56 7.60 -8.89
N ALA A 119 -21.88 7.52 -8.64
CA ALA A 119 -22.77 6.59 -9.34
C ALA A 119 -22.84 6.96 -10.84
N ASN A 120 -22.30 6.09 -11.69
CA ASN A 120 -22.18 6.28 -13.15
C ASN A 120 -21.33 7.53 -13.55
N ALA A 121 -20.37 7.91 -12.72
CA ALA A 121 -19.43 8.98 -13.06
C ALA A 121 -18.61 8.59 -14.29
N ASP A 122 -18.33 9.58 -15.15
CA ASP A 122 -17.45 9.39 -16.31
C ASP A 122 -16.02 9.11 -15.82
N GLU A 123 -15.53 7.91 -16.09
CA GLU A 123 -14.19 7.47 -15.67
C GLU A 123 -13.08 8.40 -16.21
N ARG A 124 -13.23 8.90 -17.45
CA ARG A 124 -12.24 9.80 -18.04
C ARG A 124 -12.16 11.12 -17.30
N ALA A 125 -13.31 11.68 -16.96
CA ALA A 125 -13.36 12.92 -16.19
C ALA A 125 -12.76 12.72 -14.79
N ILE A 126 -13.05 11.61 -14.11
CA ILE A 126 -12.49 11.32 -12.78
C ILE A 126 -10.97 11.14 -12.83
N PHE A 127 -10.44 10.35 -13.79
CA PHE A 127 -9.01 10.18 -13.91
C PHE A 127 -8.28 11.48 -14.32
N ALA A 128 -8.90 12.36 -15.12
CA ALA A 128 -8.37 13.69 -15.41
C ALA A 128 -8.30 14.57 -14.15
N ARG A 129 -9.34 14.52 -13.28
CA ARG A 129 -9.33 15.22 -11.99
C ARG A 129 -8.28 14.68 -11.03
N LEU A 130 -8.11 13.36 -10.97
CA LEU A 130 -7.03 12.75 -10.19
C LEU A 130 -5.65 13.20 -10.67
N ASP A 131 -5.47 13.39 -11.99
CA ASP A 131 -4.23 13.91 -12.53
C ASP A 131 -3.97 15.38 -12.11
N GLU A 132 -5.00 16.22 -12.17
CA GLU A 132 -4.92 17.60 -11.68
C GLU A 132 -4.52 17.67 -10.20
N LEU A 133 -5.15 16.85 -9.34
CA LEU A 133 -4.82 16.77 -7.93
C LEU A 133 -3.40 16.26 -7.69
N ALA A 134 -2.99 15.22 -8.42
CA ALA A 134 -1.65 14.68 -8.33
C ALA A 134 -0.58 15.71 -8.72
N LEU A 135 -0.77 16.45 -9.82
CA LEU A 135 0.13 17.52 -10.25
C LEU A 135 0.27 18.62 -9.20
N GLN A 136 -0.83 19.02 -8.57
CA GLN A 136 -0.80 20.01 -7.48
C GLN A 136 0.02 19.50 -6.28
N GLN A 137 -0.13 18.22 -5.92
CA GLN A 137 0.67 17.63 -4.84
C GLN A 137 2.15 17.53 -5.23
N GLU A 138 2.48 17.11 -6.46
CA GLU A 138 3.86 17.04 -6.94
C GLU A 138 4.55 18.42 -6.90
N GLU A 139 3.84 19.48 -7.30
CA GLU A 139 4.37 20.85 -7.20
C GLU A 139 4.62 21.28 -5.74
N ALA A 140 3.70 20.95 -4.83
CA ALA A 140 3.85 21.23 -3.40
C ALA A 140 5.01 20.45 -2.77
N LEU A 141 5.19 19.18 -3.16
CA LEU A 141 6.27 18.32 -2.73
C LEU A 141 7.64 18.83 -3.21
N ALA A 142 7.72 19.24 -4.48
CA ALA A 142 8.96 19.79 -5.03
C ALA A 142 9.41 21.07 -4.27
N LYS A 143 8.47 21.96 -3.91
CA LYS A 143 8.75 23.15 -3.10
C LYS A 143 9.27 22.81 -1.70
N LYS A 144 8.86 21.68 -1.14
CA LYS A 144 9.30 21.18 0.17
C LYS A 144 10.57 20.32 0.10
N GLY A 145 11.09 20.05 -1.09
CA GLY A 145 12.28 19.21 -1.30
C GLY A 145 12.06 17.70 -1.17
N TYR A 146 10.80 17.24 -1.25
CA TYR A 146 10.47 15.82 -1.27
C TYR A 146 10.76 15.18 -2.62
N VAL A 147 11.07 13.89 -2.57
CA VAL A 147 11.17 13.01 -3.74
C VAL A 147 10.05 11.98 -3.65
N LEU A 148 9.21 11.92 -4.68
CA LEU A 148 8.17 10.90 -4.81
C LEU A 148 8.80 9.56 -5.16
N ALA A 149 8.74 8.61 -4.24
CA ALA A 149 9.37 7.30 -4.36
C ALA A 149 8.47 6.25 -5.03
N GLY A 150 7.17 6.48 -5.04
CA GLY A 150 6.21 5.57 -5.67
C GLY A 150 4.77 6.03 -5.48
N THR A 151 3.88 5.41 -6.24
CA THR A 151 2.45 5.73 -6.25
C THR A 151 1.59 4.49 -6.15
N GLY A 152 0.42 4.64 -5.56
CA GLY A 152 -0.62 3.63 -5.48
C GLY A 152 -1.95 4.14 -6.02
N LEU A 153 -2.78 3.24 -6.55
CA LEU A 153 -4.13 3.54 -7.01
C LEU A 153 -5.11 2.54 -6.39
N ALA A 154 -6.01 3.02 -5.56
CA ALA A 154 -7.04 2.22 -4.92
C ALA A 154 -8.39 2.45 -5.63
N LEU A 155 -9.01 1.36 -6.10
CA LEU A 155 -10.31 1.39 -6.79
C LEU A 155 -11.24 0.33 -6.20
N PRO A 156 -12.55 0.57 -6.18
CA PRO A 156 -13.51 -0.48 -5.86
C PRO A 156 -13.55 -1.53 -6.97
N GLY A 157 -13.90 -2.77 -6.62
CA GLY A 157 -14.08 -3.86 -7.58
C GLY A 157 -12.81 -4.62 -7.92
N LEU A 158 -12.83 -5.32 -9.05
CA LEU A 158 -11.80 -6.30 -9.41
C LEU A 158 -10.68 -5.63 -10.23
N VAL A 159 -9.55 -5.42 -9.59
CA VAL A 159 -8.33 -4.86 -10.19
C VAL A 159 -7.32 -5.99 -10.39
N THR A 160 -6.78 -6.11 -11.59
CA THR A 160 -5.79 -7.14 -11.95
C THR A 160 -4.36 -6.60 -11.92
N ASP A 161 -3.38 -7.50 -11.78
CA ASP A 161 -1.95 -7.14 -11.75
C ASP A 161 -1.45 -6.52 -13.06
N ASP A 162 -2.15 -6.77 -14.19
CA ASP A 162 -1.83 -6.17 -15.50
C ASP A 162 -2.50 -4.80 -15.72
N MET A 163 -3.01 -4.18 -14.64
CA MET A 163 -3.60 -2.84 -14.65
C MET A 163 -4.95 -2.76 -15.38
N ARG A 164 -5.82 -3.75 -15.16
CA ARG A 164 -7.18 -3.73 -15.67
C ARG A 164 -8.18 -3.68 -14.53
N LEU A 165 -9.18 -2.83 -14.65
CA LEU A 165 -10.37 -2.88 -13.83
C LEU A 165 -11.43 -3.71 -14.59
N LEU A 166 -11.73 -4.89 -14.09
CA LEU A 166 -12.72 -5.77 -14.73
C LEU A 166 -14.16 -5.31 -14.44
N GLY A 167 -14.37 -4.65 -13.32
CA GLY A 167 -15.64 -4.04 -12.98
C GLY A 167 -15.64 -3.39 -11.62
N ALA A 168 -16.17 -2.17 -11.55
CA ALA A 168 -16.51 -1.43 -10.34
C ALA A 168 -17.98 -1.03 -10.43
N ARG A 169 -18.86 -2.01 -10.18
CA ARG A 169 -20.31 -1.88 -10.42
C ARG A 169 -20.98 -0.74 -9.66
N ASN A 170 -20.43 -0.37 -8.51
CA ASN A 170 -20.95 0.76 -7.75
C ASN A 170 -20.66 2.12 -8.41
N LEU A 171 -19.62 2.19 -9.27
CA LEU A 171 -19.28 3.35 -10.08
C LEU A 171 -19.88 3.29 -11.50
N GLY A 172 -20.42 2.14 -11.91
CA GLY A 172 -20.85 1.90 -13.28
C GLY A 172 -19.69 1.64 -14.26
N TRP A 173 -18.47 1.42 -13.76
CA TRP A 173 -17.29 1.21 -14.59
C TRP A 173 -17.09 -0.28 -14.91
N GLU A 174 -16.84 -0.60 -16.19
CA GLU A 174 -16.61 -1.97 -16.63
C GLU A 174 -15.49 -2.03 -17.67
N ARG A 175 -14.59 -3.03 -17.50
CA ARG A 175 -13.56 -3.41 -18.48
C ARG A 175 -12.64 -2.27 -18.90
N LEU A 176 -12.10 -1.54 -17.93
CA LEU A 176 -11.17 -0.46 -18.19
C LEU A 176 -9.73 -0.96 -18.23
N ASP A 177 -8.99 -0.58 -19.26
CA ASP A 177 -7.54 -0.62 -19.25
C ASP A 177 -7.06 0.66 -18.55
N LEU A 178 -6.54 0.53 -17.32
CA LEU A 178 -6.11 1.67 -16.53
C LEU A 178 -4.94 2.41 -17.18
N LYS A 179 -4.13 1.71 -17.97
CA LYS A 179 -3.01 2.31 -18.72
C LYS A 179 -3.43 3.30 -19.81
N GLN A 180 -4.73 3.40 -20.12
CA GLN A 180 -5.22 4.43 -21.06
C GLN A 180 -5.20 5.84 -20.46
N PHE A 181 -5.26 5.97 -19.13
CA PHE A 181 -5.33 7.26 -18.43
C PHE A 181 -3.95 7.89 -18.25
N ASP A 182 -3.84 9.20 -18.46
CA ASP A 182 -2.56 9.89 -18.45
C ASP A 182 -1.90 9.92 -17.08
N VAL A 183 -2.67 10.08 -16.00
CA VAL A 183 -2.16 9.98 -14.62
C VAL A 183 -1.51 8.62 -14.35
N VAL A 184 -2.11 7.55 -14.87
CA VAL A 184 -1.57 6.18 -14.70
C VAL A 184 -0.30 5.99 -15.51
N LYS A 185 -0.25 6.48 -16.76
CA LYS A 185 0.97 6.44 -17.60
C LYS A 185 2.12 7.21 -16.95
N ARG A 186 1.80 8.38 -16.37
CA ARG A 186 2.80 9.30 -15.83
C ARG A 186 3.35 8.84 -14.48
N LEU A 187 2.48 8.36 -13.60
CA LEU A 187 2.85 7.98 -12.24
C LEU A 187 3.20 6.49 -12.07
N ASP A 188 2.83 5.64 -13.02
CA ASP A 188 3.01 4.18 -13.01
C ASP A 188 2.63 3.55 -11.64
N PRO A 189 1.38 3.79 -11.15
CA PRO A 189 0.98 3.37 -9.83
C PRO A 189 0.82 1.84 -9.72
N VAL A 190 1.05 1.30 -8.53
CA VAL A 190 0.55 -0.03 -8.19
C VAL A 190 -0.96 0.08 -7.92
N ALA A 191 -1.77 -0.56 -8.75
CA ALA A 191 -3.22 -0.54 -8.57
C ALA A 191 -3.72 -1.76 -7.78
N CYS A 192 -4.71 -1.54 -6.91
CA CYS A 192 -5.33 -2.61 -6.14
C CYS A 192 -6.80 -2.29 -5.80
N ASN A 193 -7.51 -3.31 -5.34
CA ASN A 193 -8.83 -3.12 -4.73
C ASN A 193 -8.71 -2.26 -3.45
N GLU A 194 -9.67 -1.35 -3.22
CA GLU A 194 -9.67 -0.43 -2.07
C GLU A 194 -9.70 -1.15 -0.72
N ALA A 195 -10.41 -2.28 -0.61
CA ALA A 195 -10.42 -3.07 0.63
C ALA A 195 -9.08 -3.74 0.90
N ASN A 196 -8.35 -4.13 -0.15
CA ASN A 196 -6.97 -4.64 -0.05
C ASN A 196 -6.03 -3.53 0.44
N ALA A 197 -6.13 -2.32 -0.12
CA ALA A 197 -5.36 -1.16 0.33
C ALA A 197 -5.66 -0.81 1.80
N ALA A 198 -6.94 -0.76 2.16
CA ALA A 198 -7.38 -0.46 3.53
C ALA A 198 -6.92 -1.53 4.54
N ALA A 199 -6.97 -2.81 4.16
CA ALA A 199 -6.46 -3.91 4.99
C ALA A 199 -4.95 -3.81 5.18
N LEU A 200 -4.20 -3.51 4.11
CA LEU A 200 -2.75 -3.33 4.19
C LEU A 200 -2.39 -2.17 5.10
N ALA A 201 -3.17 -1.09 5.09
CA ALA A 201 -3.01 0.05 5.99
C ALA A 201 -3.17 -0.31 7.48
N GLN A 202 -3.81 -1.44 7.82
CA GLN A 202 -3.90 -1.94 9.20
C GLN A 202 -2.63 -2.71 9.64
N VAL A 203 -1.81 -3.16 8.70
CA VAL A 203 -0.56 -3.85 9.02
C VAL A 203 0.45 -2.84 9.55
N PRO A 204 1.00 -3.02 10.78
CA PRO A 204 1.99 -2.11 11.31
C PRO A 204 3.22 -2.04 10.39
N GLY A 205 3.43 -0.90 9.77
CA GLY A 205 4.56 -0.66 8.87
C GLY A 205 5.27 0.65 9.16
N TYR A 206 4.62 1.52 9.96
CA TYR A 206 5.16 2.84 10.28
C TYR A 206 5.09 3.03 11.79
N ALA A 207 6.25 2.99 12.44
CA ALA A 207 6.34 3.05 13.91
C ALA A 207 5.74 4.34 14.50
N THR A 208 5.77 5.43 13.74
CA THR A 208 5.27 6.74 14.16
C THR A 208 3.77 6.82 14.29
N GLN A 209 3.02 6.12 13.42
CA GLN A 209 1.56 6.19 13.40
C GLN A 209 0.88 5.22 14.37
N ARG A 210 1.62 4.25 14.94
CA ARG A 210 1.03 3.08 15.60
C ARG A 210 1.52 2.82 17.01
N LYS A 211 1.93 3.86 17.71
CA LYS A 211 2.26 3.77 19.14
C LYS A 211 1.13 3.17 19.97
N ASP A 212 -0.12 3.21 19.47
CA ASP A 212 -1.32 2.76 20.19
C ASP A 212 -2.01 1.53 19.57
N SER A 213 -1.56 0.98 18.46
CA SER A 213 -2.26 -0.12 17.78
C SER A 213 -1.86 -1.52 18.26
N GLY A 214 -1.37 -1.69 19.44
CA GLY A 214 -0.80 -2.88 20.06
C GLY A 214 -1.51 -4.24 19.86
N ARG A 215 -2.52 -4.32 18.99
CA ARG A 215 -3.31 -5.54 18.72
C ARG A 215 -2.84 -6.32 17.50
N ILE A 216 -2.28 -5.65 16.47
CA ILE A 216 -1.84 -6.30 15.21
C ILE A 216 -0.34 -6.15 15.09
N LYS A 217 0.36 -7.26 14.85
CA LYS A 217 1.81 -7.30 14.58
C LYS A 217 2.06 -7.31 13.08
N PRO A 218 3.26 -6.91 12.60
CA PRO A 218 3.60 -6.89 11.17
C PRO A 218 3.48 -8.25 10.45
N THR A 219 3.49 -9.34 11.22
CA THR A 219 3.40 -10.72 10.71
C THR A 219 2.09 -11.40 11.05
N ASP A 220 1.12 -10.68 11.59
CA ASP A 220 -0.18 -11.27 11.91
C ASP A 220 -1.00 -11.55 10.66
N SER A 221 -1.92 -12.49 10.81
CA SER A 221 -2.91 -12.84 9.79
C SER A 221 -4.30 -12.47 10.31
N PHE A 222 -5.08 -11.79 9.48
CA PHE A 222 -6.45 -11.38 9.84
C PHE A 222 -7.32 -11.23 8.60
N LEU A 223 -8.63 -11.20 8.83
CA LEU A 223 -9.62 -10.80 7.84
C LEU A 223 -9.99 -9.34 8.08
N TYR A 224 -9.93 -8.54 7.03
CA TYR A 224 -10.44 -7.19 7.00
C TYR A 224 -11.82 -7.19 6.35
N MET A 225 -12.77 -6.49 6.95
CA MET A 225 -14.09 -6.26 6.36
C MET A 225 -14.45 -4.78 6.48
N SER A 226 -14.87 -4.19 5.39
CA SER A 226 -15.46 -2.86 5.35
C SER A 226 -16.93 -2.98 4.97
N THR A 227 -17.78 -2.25 5.68
CA THR A 227 -19.21 -2.14 5.39
C THR A 227 -19.50 -0.73 4.96
N ASP A 228 -19.84 -0.56 3.70
CA ASP A 228 -20.25 0.70 3.12
C ASP A 228 -21.44 0.44 2.17
N VAL A 229 -21.49 1.04 0.99
CA VAL A 229 -22.50 0.75 -0.04
C VAL A 229 -22.59 -0.77 -0.32
N GLY A 230 -21.45 -1.44 -0.37
CA GLY A 230 -21.30 -2.89 -0.39
C GLY A 230 -20.53 -3.40 0.83
N ILE A 231 -20.12 -4.68 0.76
CA ILE A 231 -19.20 -5.29 1.71
C ILE A 231 -17.90 -5.58 0.99
N GLY A 232 -16.87 -4.82 1.30
CA GLY A 232 -15.51 -5.10 0.88
C GLY A 232 -14.81 -6.04 1.86
N GLY A 233 -13.81 -6.76 1.38
CA GLY A 233 -13.02 -7.61 2.25
C GLY A 233 -11.63 -7.86 1.71
N ALA A 234 -10.73 -8.21 2.61
CA ALA A 234 -9.39 -8.63 2.29
C ALA A 234 -8.89 -9.68 3.28
N VAL A 235 -8.00 -10.53 2.82
CA VAL A 235 -7.30 -11.50 3.64
C VAL A 235 -5.85 -11.06 3.78
N ILE A 236 -5.41 -10.84 5.01
CA ILE A 236 -3.99 -10.62 5.32
C ILE A 236 -3.42 -11.90 5.88
N ARG A 237 -2.31 -12.36 5.31
CA ARG A 237 -1.54 -13.49 5.78
C ARG A 237 -0.09 -13.07 6.00
N GLU A 238 0.39 -13.23 7.22
CA GLU A 238 1.75 -12.85 7.60
C GLU A 238 2.10 -11.41 7.18
N GLY A 239 1.15 -10.47 7.41
CA GLY A 239 1.29 -9.05 7.06
C GLY A 239 1.25 -8.74 5.55
N ARG A 240 0.81 -9.68 4.71
CA ARG A 240 0.69 -9.51 3.25
C ARG A 240 -0.72 -9.78 2.79
N VAL A 241 -1.17 -9.04 1.78
CA VAL A 241 -2.46 -9.27 1.13
C VAL A 241 -2.40 -10.60 0.37
N VAL A 242 -3.43 -11.43 0.56
CA VAL A 242 -3.66 -12.63 -0.24
C VAL A 242 -4.55 -12.23 -1.42
N SER A 243 -3.93 -11.85 -2.52
CA SER A 243 -4.62 -11.40 -3.73
C SER A 243 -5.20 -12.55 -4.57
N GLY A 244 -4.78 -13.80 -4.32
CA GLY A 244 -5.09 -14.92 -5.21
C GLY A 244 -4.33 -14.84 -6.54
N ASP A 245 -4.58 -15.80 -7.43
CA ASP A 245 -3.82 -15.93 -8.69
C ASP A 245 -4.08 -14.80 -9.70
N HIS A 246 -5.19 -14.08 -9.55
CA HIS A 246 -5.64 -13.04 -10.49
C HIS A 246 -6.06 -11.73 -9.82
N GLY A 247 -5.68 -11.51 -8.56
CA GLY A 247 -6.07 -10.32 -7.82
C GLY A 247 -7.48 -10.36 -7.19
N PHE A 248 -8.17 -11.50 -7.21
CA PHE A 248 -9.57 -11.63 -6.75
C PHE A 248 -9.71 -12.26 -5.35
N GLY A 249 -8.62 -12.36 -4.60
CA GLY A 249 -8.67 -12.82 -3.22
C GLY A 249 -9.38 -11.82 -2.32
N GLY A 250 -10.16 -12.34 -1.35
CA GLY A 250 -10.77 -11.47 -0.34
C GLY A 250 -12.16 -10.93 -0.65
N GLU A 251 -12.83 -11.42 -1.70
CA GLU A 251 -14.21 -11.04 -2.06
C GLU A 251 -15.25 -11.54 -1.02
N LEU A 252 -15.07 -11.15 0.26
CA LEU A 252 -15.84 -11.67 1.41
C LEU A 252 -17.31 -11.28 1.35
N GLY A 253 -17.63 -10.11 0.79
CA GLY A 253 -19.03 -9.67 0.59
C GLY A 253 -19.83 -10.60 -0.32
N HIS A 254 -19.14 -11.35 -1.18
CA HIS A 254 -19.77 -12.27 -2.12
C HIS A 254 -19.77 -13.75 -1.68
N VAL A 255 -19.45 -14.02 -0.41
CA VAL A 255 -19.68 -15.34 0.19
C VAL A 255 -21.19 -15.57 0.30
N SER A 256 -21.69 -16.67 -0.28
CA SER A 256 -23.11 -17.04 -0.20
C SER A 256 -23.43 -17.57 1.20
N VAL A 257 -24.25 -16.85 1.94
CA VAL A 257 -24.74 -17.25 3.27
C VAL A 257 -26.08 -17.96 3.20
N ASP A 258 -26.82 -17.80 2.10
CA ASP A 258 -28.05 -18.54 1.79
C ASP A 258 -28.20 -18.78 0.29
N MET A 259 -28.04 -20.02 -0.15
CA MET A 259 -28.13 -20.40 -1.57
C MET A 259 -29.50 -20.14 -2.19
N ARG A 260 -30.56 -19.98 -1.38
CA ARG A 260 -31.92 -19.66 -1.81
C ARG A 260 -32.28 -18.19 -1.64
N GLY A 261 -31.32 -17.40 -1.18
CA GLY A 261 -31.47 -15.97 -0.92
C GLY A 261 -31.63 -15.11 -2.19
N PRO A 262 -31.73 -13.79 -2.00
CA PRO A 262 -31.84 -12.82 -3.10
C PRO A 262 -30.66 -12.92 -4.08
N VAL A 263 -30.94 -12.50 -5.33
CA VAL A 263 -29.90 -12.41 -6.36
C VAL A 263 -28.98 -11.21 -6.05
N CYS A 264 -27.69 -11.49 -5.92
CA CYS A 264 -26.67 -10.44 -5.81
C CYS A 264 -26.33 -9.88 -7.20
N ARG A 265 -25.89 -8.63 -7.25
CA ARG A 265 -25.39 -7.99 -8.48
C ARG A 265 -24.22 -8.74 -9.13
N CYS A 266 -23.46 -9.54 -8.37
CA CYS A 266 -22.40 -10.40 -8.91
C CYS A 266 -22.93 -11.60 -9.71
N GLY A 267 -24.25 -11.82 -9.76
CA GLY A 267 -24.91 -12.94 -10.43
C GLY A 267 -25.16 -14.16 -9.53
N ARG A 268 -24.58 -14.21 -8.33
CA ARG A 268 -24.83 -15.28 -7.36
C ARG A 268 -26.07 -14.99 -6.53
N ARG A 269 -26.51 -15.98 -5.74
CA ARG A 269 -27.59 -15.84 -4.78
C ARG A 269 -27.08 -15.83 -3.35
N GLY A 270 -27.74 -15.01 -2.50
CA GLY A 270 -27.53 -15.00 -1.06
C GLY A 270 -26.15 -14.58 -0.61
N CYS A 271 -25.46 -13.72 -1.34
CA CYS A 271 -24.20 -13.13 -0.90
C CYS A 271 -24.39 -12.34 0.40
N LEU A 272 -23.40 -12.31 1.27
CA LEU A 272 -23.42 -11.54 2.52
C LEU A 272 -23.80 -10.08 2.27
N GLU A 273 -23.29 -9.47 1.19
CA GLU A 273 -23.55 -8.08 0.81
C GLU A 273 -25.05 -7.77 0.62
N VAL A 274 -25.87 -8.69 0.09
CA VAL A 274 -27.31 -8.44 -0.10
C VAL A 274 -28.11 -8.48 1.20
N TYR A 275 -27.51 -8.92 2.30
CA TYR A 275 -28.12 -8.91 3.63
C TYR A 275 -27.61 -7.79 4.54
N ALA A 276 -26.33 -7.47 4.44
CA ALA A 276 -25.65 -6.59 5.38
C ALA A 276 -24.93 -5.39 4.75
N GLY A 277 -25.03 -5.19 3.43
CA GLY A 277 -24.57 -3.96 2.79
C GLY A 277 -25.53 -2.80 3.08
N ARG A 278 -25.01 -1.56 3.13
CA ARG A 278 -25.78 -0.33 3.45
C ARG A 278 -27.03 -0.15 2.56
N ARG A 279 -27.02 -0.62 1.33
CA ARG A 279 -28.19 -0.59 0.44
C ARG A 279 -29.29 -1.60 0.79
N SER A 280 -28.99 -2.54 1.66
CA SER A 280 -29.91 -3.61 2.07
C SER A 280 -30.55 -3.33 3.42
N MET A 281 -30.06 -2.34 4.14
CA MET A 281 -30.62 -1.79 5.39
C MET A 281 -31.55 -0.63 5.05
#